data_2f125f84c477407444817a41a8fb0226
#
_entry.id   2f125f84c477407444817a41a8fb0226
#
_cell.length_a   1.000
_cell.length_b   1.000
_cell.length_c   1.000
_cell.angle_alpha   90.00
_cell.angle_beta   90.00
_cell.angle_gamma   90.00
#
_symmetry.space_group_name_H-M   'P 1'
#
loop_
_entity.id
_entity.type
_entity.pdbx_description
1 polymer ?
#
loop_
_entity_poly.entity_id
_entity_poly.type
_entity_poly.pdbx_seq_one_letter_code
_entity_poly.pdbx_strand_id
1 'polypeptide(L)'
;NCINLDPHADYRALEGRHSGNGFSYAKDRGYLEKYSIVALHENYNSQEMLNRMELDLVDYSTYEAIFLREEIDYLDAVNISLTFVGEAPFGVELDCDAIENFPSSAQSPSGISSLQARQYVHHAARLPNARYLHLPEAAPSLVEGSGPQVGKMLSYLVSDFIKAKSQF
;
A
#
# COMPACT_ATOMS: atom_id res chain seq x y z
N ASN A 1 8.26 10.45 4.00
CA ASN A 1 8.32 8.99 3.84
C ASN A 1 6.92 8.42 3.58
N CYS A 2 6.84 7.22 3.02
CA CYS A 2 5.56 6.56 2.75
C CYS A 2 5.71 5.04 2.87
N ILE A 3 4.72 4.40 3.50
CA ILE A 3 4.49 2.96 3.41
C ILE A 3 3.23 2.73 2.58
N ASN A 4 3.28 1.82 1.61
CA ASN A 4 2.16 1.48 0.73
C ASN A 4 1.88 -0.02 0.76
N LEU A 5 0.62 -0.40 0.89
CA LEU A 5 0.16 -1.76 0.70
C LEU A 5 -0.51 -1.82 -0.68
N ASP A 6 0.17 -2.42 -1.66
CA ASP A 6 -0.21 -2.27 -3.07
C ASP A 6 0.36 -3.42 -3.92
N PRO A 7 -0.44 -4.07 -4.78
CA PRO A 7 0.08 -5.02 -5.76
C PRO A 7 0.96 -4.37 -6.84
N HIS A 8 0.84 -3.05 -7.03
CA HIS A 8 1.58 -2.25 -7.99
C HIS A 8 2.62 -1.38 -7.27
N ALA A 9 3.73 -1.09 -7.93
CA ALA A 9 4.74 -0.20 -7.35
C ALA A 9 4.39 1.28 -7.53
N ASP A 10 3.55 1.61 -8.51
CA ASP A 10 3.26 2.97 -8.96
C ASP A 10 4.52 3.82 -9.21
N TYR A 11 5.54 3.10 -9.72
CA TYR A 11 6.90 3.61 -9.89
C TYR A 11 7.39 3.57 -11.36
N ARG A 12 6.43 3.68 -12.32
CA ARG A 12 6.75 3.74 -13.76
C ARG A 12 7.60 4.95 -14.10
N ALA A 13 8.14 4.98 -15.33
CA ALA A 13 8.95 6.08 -15.85
C ALA A 13 8.23 7.44 -15.79
N LEU A 14 9.00 8.52 -15.81
CA LEU A 14 8.50 9.90 -15.82
C LEU A 14 7.99 10.29 -17.22
N GLU A 15 7.05 9.57 -17.76
CA GLU A 15 6.51 9.66 -19.12
C GLU A 15 5.23 10.51 -19.25
N GLY A 16 4.94 11.30 -18.23
CA GLY A 16 3.69 12.03 -18.04
C GLY A 16 2.95 11.49 -16.83
N ARG A 17 2.21 12.36 -16.11
CA ARG A 17 1.55 11.97 -14.85
C ARG A 17 0.34 11.08 -15.10
N HIS A 18 0.33 9.92 -14.46
CA HIS A 18 -0.80 9.00 -14.38
C HIS A 18 -0.73 8.19 -13.06
N SER A 19 -1.75 7.39 -12.74
CA SER A 19 -1.84 6.64 -11.47
C SER A 19 -0.61 5.78 -11.22
N GLY A 20 -0.08 5.08 -12.22
CA GLY A 20 1.04 4.15 -12.09
C GLY A 20 2.44 4.78 -11.96
N ASN A 21 2.59 6.10 -11.77
CA ASN A 21 3.89 6.73 -11.59
C ASN A 21 3.94 7.87 -10.56
N GLY A 22 2.96 7.92 -9.67
CA GLY A 22 2.86 8.96 -8.66
C GLY A 22 4.08 9.03 -7.75
N PHE A 23 4.57 7.87 -7.29
CA PHE A 23 5.70 7.79 -6.37
C PHE A 23 7.04 8.06 -7.05
N SER A 24 7.23 7.70 -8.33
CA SER A 24 8.44 8.08 -9.06
C SER A 24 8.55 9.60 -9.23
N TYR A 25 7.44 10.30 -9.51
CA TYR A 25 7.43 11.77 -9.53
C TYR A 25 7.67 12.38 -8.16
N ALA A 26 7.12 11.80 -7.08
CA ALA A 26 7.35 12.28 -5.72
C ALA A 26 8.83 12.13 -5.31
N LYS A 27 9.45 11.02 -5.69
CA LYS A 27 10.88 10.74 -5.46
C LYS A 27 11.77 11.70 -6.24
N ASP A 28 11.55 11.84 -7.56
CA ASP A 28 12.30 12.73 -8.45
C ASP A 28 12.28 14.20 -7.96
N ARG A 29 11.14 14.64 -7.41
CA ARG A 29 10.97 16.00 -6.90
C ARG A 29 11.44 16.22 -5.48
N GLY A 30 11.96 15.19 -4.80
CA GLY A 30 12.44 15.26 -3.42
C GLY A 30 11.33 15.35 -2.36
N TYR A 31 10.08 15.04 -2.72
CA TYR A 31 8.97 14.98 -1.76
C TYR A 31 8.89 13.65 -1.02
N LEU A 32 9.51 12.60 -1.55
CA LEU A 32 9.52 11.26 -1.01
C LEU A 32 10.97 10.81 -0.80
N GLU A 33 11.38 10.66 0.45
CA GLU A 33 12.73 10.21 0.80
C GLU A 33 12.81 8.69 0.90
N LYS A 34 11.96 8.08 1.75
CA LYS A 34 11.85 6.62 1.91
C LYS A 34 10.48 6.16 1.43
N TYR A 35 10.48 5.14 0.60
CA TYR A 35 9.28 4.47 0.11
C TYR A 35 9.41 2.97 0.34
N SER A 36 8.40 2.37 0.96
CA SER A 36 8.35 0.92 1.18
C SER A 36 7.00 0.38 0.77
N ILE A 37 7.00 -0.77 0.06
CA ILE A 37 5.80 -1.40 -0.47
C ILE A 37 5.65 -2.79 0.14
N VAL A 38 4.47 -3.07 0.68
CA VAL A 38 4.11 -4.38 1.23
C VAL A 38 3.19 -5.11 0.25
N ALA A 39 3.44 -6.39 0.01
CA ALA A 39 2.66 -7.28 -0.84
C ALA A 39 2.63 -6.85 -2.33
N LEU A 40 3.74 -6.32 -2.84
CA LEU A 40 3.95 -6.07 -4.27
C LEU A 40 3.82 -7.37 -5.06
N HIS A 41 2.99 -7.43 -6.11
CA HIS A 41 2.88 -8.63 -6.92
C HIS A 41 4.02 -8.73 -7.95
N GLU A 42 4.71 -9.86 -7.98
CA GLU A 42 5.82 -10.10 -8.91
C GLU A 42 5.39 -10.02 -10.37
N ASN A 43 4.15 -10.43 -10.68
CA ASN A 43 3.61 -10.46 -12.04
C ASN A 43 3.17 -9.11 -12.60
N TYR A 44 3.00 -8.07 -11.77
CA TYR A 44 2.49 -6.76 -12.20
C TYR A 44 3.59 -5.74 -12.44
N ASN A 45 4.81 -6.06 -12.03
CA ASN A 45 5.89 -5.09 -11.98
C ASN A 45 7.03 -5.51 -12.92
N SER A 46 7.35 -4.67 -13.91
CA SER A 46 8.39 -4.98 -14.88
C SER A 46 9.78 -4.99 -14.24
N GLN A 47 10.70 -5.78 -14.80
CA GLN A 47 12.09 -5.81 -14.34
C GLN A 47 12.77 -4.44 -14.41
N GLU A 48 12.44 -3.64 -15.43
CA GLU A 48 12.94 -2.27 -15.56
C GLU A 48 12.51 -1.40 -14.38
N MET A 49 11.25 -1.52 -13.95
CA MET A 49 10.73 -0.80 -12.80
C MET A 49 11.39 -1.27 -11.49
N LEU A 50 11.54 -2.57 -11.30
CA LEU A 50 12.22 -3.13 -10.13
C LEU A 50 13.70 -2.67 -10.05
N ASN A 51 14.41 -2.67 -11.17
CA ASN A 51 15.79 -2.17 -11.24
C ASN A 51 15.87 -0.68 -10.87
N ARG A 52 14.90 0.13 -11.28
CA ARG A 52 14.80 1.54 -10.91
C ARG A 52 14.54 1.70 -9.42
N MET A 53 13.62 0.93 -8.86
CA MET A 53 13.33 0.94 -7.43
C MET A 53 14.56 0.59 -6.60
N GLU A 54 15.36 -0.39 -7.05
CA GLU A 54 16.62 -0.75 -6.40
C GLU A 54 17.64 0.42 -6.41
N LEU A 55 17.81 1.10 -7.53
CA LEU A 55 18.68 2.28 -7.65
C LEU A 55 18.24 3.43 -6.75
N ASP A 56 16.94 3.61 -6.59
CA ASP A 56 16.33 4.66 -5.76
C ASP A 56 16.17 4.25 -4.29
N LEU A 57 16.65 3.04 -3.92
CA LEU A 57 16.57 2.48 -2.58
C LEU A 57 15.13 2.39 -2.05
N VAL A 58 14.20 1.98 -2.91
CA VAL A 58 12.83 1.65 -2.52
C VAL A 58 12.82 0.26 -1.91
N ASP A 59 12.28 0.14 -0.72
CA ASP A 59 12.10 -1.13 -0.02
C ASP A 59 10.80 -1.81 -0.45
N TYR A 60 10.78 -3.14 -0.57
CA TYR A 60 9.54 -3.87 -0.83
C TYR A 60 9.60 -5.33 -0.39
N SER A 61 8.43 -5.87 -0.08
CA SER A 61 8.18 -7.30 0.08
C SER A 61 7.11 -7.76 -0.90
N THR A 62 7.33 -8.93 -1.54
CA THR A 62 6.37 -9.41 -2.53
C THR A 62 5.23 -10.20 -1.90
N TYR A 63 4.05 -10.15 -2.53
CA TYR A 63 2.89 -10.96 -2.16
C TYR A 63 3.25 -12.45 -2.17
N GLU A 64 3.99 -12.87 -3.18
CA GLU A 64 4.40 -14.27 -3.36
C GLU A 64 5.38 -14.72 -2.28
N ALA A 65 6.30 -13.87 -1.82
CA ALA A 65 7.20 -14.18 -0.71
C ALA A 65 6.42 -14.34 0.61
N ILE A 66 5.41 -13.49 0.84
CA ILE A 66 4.61 -13.52 2.07
C ILE A 66 3.62 -14.69 2.07
N PHE A 67 2.81 -14.85 1.01
CA PHE A 67 1.61 -15.70 1.05
C PHE A 67 1.74 -17.00 0.24
N LEU A 68 2.63 -17.05 -0.75
CA LEU A 68 2.78 -18.24 -1.60
C LEU A 68 3.96 -19.10 -1.14
N ARG A 69 5.09 -18.46 -0.82
CA ARG A 69 6.32 -19.17 -0.42
C ARG A 69 6.55 -19.17 1.09
N GLU A 70 5.80 -18.36 1.83
CA GLU A 70 5.89 -18.25 3.31
C GLU A 70 7.34 -17.96 3.79
N GLU A 71 8.07 -17.14 3.04
CA GLU A 71 9.46 -16.77 3.35
C GLU A 71 9.52 -15.76 4.51
N ILE A 72 8.44 -15.00 4.71
CA ILE A 72 8.27 -14.02 5.78
C ILE A 72 6.81 -13.95 6.21
N ASP A 73 6.55 -13.79 7.51
CA ASP A 73 5.20 -13.53 8.02
C ASP A 73 4.69 -12.15 7.58
N TYR A 74 3.39 -12.06 7.33
CA TYR A 74 2.77 -10.82 6.87
C TYR A 74 3.00 -9.62 7.81
N LEU A 75 2.82 -9.82 9.11
CA LEU A 75 3.02 -8.74 10.07
C LEU A 75 4.50 -8.40 10.25
N ASP A 76 5.40 -9.36 10.08
CA ASP A 76 6.84 -9.09 10.07
C ASP A 76 7.23 -8.26 8.85
N ALA A 77 6.69 -8.54 7.66
CA ALA A 77 6.88 -7.71 6.48
C ALA A 77 6.40 -6.27 6.71
N VAL A 78 5.21 -6.10 7.29
CA VAL A 78 4.68 -4.78 7.68
C VAL A 78 5.62 -4.08 8.68
N ASN A 79 6.11 -4.78 9.71
CA ASN A 79 6.98 -4.20 10.73
C ASN A 79 8.35 -3.79 10.17
N ILE A 80 8.93 -4.56 9.24
CA ILE A 80 10.17 -4.19 8.55
C ILE A 80 9.97 -2.90 7.76
N SER A 81 8.91 -2.82 6.96
CA SER A 81 8.56 -1.63 6.20
C SER A 81 8.32 -0.41 7.10
N LEU A 82 7.61 -0.58 8.22
CA LEU A 82 7.39 0.48 9.20
C LEU A 82 8.69 0.93 9.88
N THR A 83 9.62 0.02 10.14
CA THR A 83 10.94 0.35 10.67
C THR A 83 11.73 1.18 9.65
N PHE A 84 11.66 0.80 8.38
CA PHE A 84 12.36 1.51 7.30
C PHE A 84 11.88 2.97 7.14
N VAL A 85 10.56 3.21 7.19
CA VAL A 85 9.99 4.56 6.97
C VAL A 85 9.78 5.38 8.25
N GLY A 86 9.70 4.73 9.41
CA GLY A 86 9.09 5.27 10.63
C GLY A 86 9.94 6.26 11.43
N GLU A 87 11.22 6.44 11.12
CA GLU A 87 12.10 7.40 11.82
C GLU A 87 11.70 8.86 11.61
N ALA A 88 11.01 9.17 10.50
CA ALA A 88 10.53 10.50 10.15
C ALA A 88 9.01 10.47 9.90
N PRO A 89 8.33 11.62 9.75
CA PRO A 89 6.92 11.66 9.37
C PRO A 89 6.65 10.88 8.08
N PHE A 90 5.62 10.01 8.10
CA PHE A 90 5.27 9.18 6.93
C PHE A 90 3.78 9.11 6.69
N GLY A 91 3.42 8.89 5.43
CA GLY A 91 2.08 8.56 4.97
C GLY A 91 1.81 7.06 5.01
N VAL A 92 0.57 6.70 5.28
CA VAL A 92 0.05 5.34 5.20
C VAL A 92 -0.85 5.27 3.98
N GLU A 93 -0.43 4.54 2.95
CA GLU A 93 -1.19 4.26 1.74
C GLU A 93 -1.70 2.82 1.82
N LEU A 94 -2.97 2.61 1.48
CA LEU A 94 -3.54 1.30 1.23
C LEU A 94 -4.31 1.39 -0.07
N ASP A 95 -3.73 0.84 -1.13
CA ASP A 95 -4.41 0.71 -2.41
C ASP A 95 -5.51 -0.35 -2.32
N CYS A 96 -6.72 0.01 -2.74
CA CYS A 96 -7.85 -0.92 -2.69
C CYS A 96 -7.71 -2.10 -3.65
N ASP A 97 -6.82 -2.02 -4.66
CA ASP A 97 -6.47 -3.14 -5.55
C ASP A 97 -5.77 -4.28 -4.79
N ALA A 98 -5.15 -3.99 -3.64
CA ALA A 98 -4.51 -4.99 -2.80
C ALA A 98 -5.50 -5.97 -2.13
N ILE A 99 -6.78 -5.57 -1.98
CA ILE A 99 -7.78 -6.37 -1.28
C ILE A 99 -8.45 -7.33 -2.26
N GLU A 100 -8.39 -8.63 -1.97
CA GLU A 100 -8.98 -9.67 -2.82
C GLU A 100 -10.47 -9.42 -3.11
N ASN A 101 -10.89 -9.56 -4.38
CA ASN A 101 -12.27 -9.41 -4.82
C ASN A 101 -12.94 -8.07 -4.42
N PHE A 102 -12.16 -7.05 -4.07
CA PHE A 102 -12.69 -5.74 -3.73
C PHE A 102 -12.99 -4.94 -5.00
N PRO A 103 -14.11 -4.20 -5.06
CA PRO A 103 -14.45 -3.34 -6.21
C PRO A 103 -13.47 -2.16 -6.31
N SER A 104 -12.43 -2.33 -7.11
CA SER A 104 -11.34 -1.38 -7.32
C SER A 104 -10.95 -1.32 -8.80
N SER A 105 -10.08 -0.40 -9.21
CA SER A 105 -9.79 -0.15 -10.62
C SER A 105 -9.11 -1.32 -11.32
N ALA A 106 -8.25 -2.07 -10.61
CA ALA A 106 -7.57 -3.27 -11.11
C ALA A 106 -7.93 -4.51 -10.27
N GLN A 107 -9.23 -4.71 -10.06
CA GLN A 107 -9.77 -5.80 -9.24
C GLN A 107 -9.08 -7.14 -9.50
N SER A 108 -8.59 -7.77 -8.43
CA SER A 108 -7.92 -9.07 -8.47
C SER A 108 -8.60 -10.09 -7.54
N PRO A 109 -8.67 -11.38 -7.94
CA PRO A 109 -9.09 -12.46 -7.05
C PRO A 109 -7.97 -12.89 -6.08
N SER A 110 -6.75 -12.41 -6.28
CA SER A 110 -5.58 -12.72 -5.45
C SER A 110 -5.09 -11.44 -4.79
N GLY A 111 -5.21 -11.36 -3.50
CA GLY A 111 -4.85 -10.20 -2.69
C GLY A 111 -4.93 -10.52 -1.21
N ILE A 112 -4.79 -9.50 -0.40
CA ILE A 112 -4.95 -9.62 1.05
C ILE A 112 -6.42 -9.66 1.44
N SER A 113 -6.72 -10.29 2.57
CA SER A 113 -8.08 -10.27 3.13
C SER A 113 -8.42 -8.89 3.72
N SER A 114 -9.71 -8.61 3.88
CA SER A 114 -10.19 -7.42 4.58
C SER A 114 -9.64 -7.32 6.02
N LEU A 115 -9.40 -8.44 6.69
CA LEU A 115 -8.80 -8.46 8.03
C LEU A 115 -7.34 -7.99 7.97
N GLN A 116 -6.56 -8.48 7.02
CA GLN A 116 -5.15 -8.09 6.85
C GLN A 116 -5.02 -6.61 6.48
N ALA A 117 -5.91 -6.09 5.64
CA ALA A 117 -5.98 -4.66 5.34
C ALA A 117 -6.20 -3.81 6.60
N ARG A 118 -7.11 -4.23 7.47
CA ARG A 118 -7.36 -3.57 8.76
C ARG A 118 -6.18 -3.70 9.74
N GLN A 119 -5.52 -4.86 9.78
CA GLN A 119 -4.31 -5.06 10.58
C GLN A 119 -3.19 -4.10 10.14
N TYR A 120 -2.93 -3.98 8.83
CA TYR A 120 -1.95 -3.05 8.28
C TYR A 120 -2.20 -1.61 8.73
N VAL A 121 -3.41 -1.11 8.50
CA VAL A 121 -3.79 0.26 8.89
C VAL A 121 -3.63 0.47 10.40
N HIS A 122 -4.09 -0.50 11.20
CA HIS A 122 -3.98 -0.41 12.66
C HIS A 122 -2.52 -0.40 13.13
N HIS A 123 -1.67 -1.28 12.59
CA HIS A 123 -0.24 -1.34 12.95
C HIS A 123 0.49 -0.05 12.57
N ALA A 124 0.29 0.44 11.33
CA ALA A 124 0.92 1.66 10.85
C ALA A 124 0.47 2.90 11.65
N ALA A 125 -0.83 3.00 11.95
CA ALA A 125 -1.38 4.13 12.68
C ALA A 125 -0.89 4.25 14.13
N ARG A 126 -0.47 3.15 14.75
CA ARG A 126 0.08 3.17 16.13
C ARG A 126 1.41 3.91 16.22
N LEU A 127 2.15 4.05 15.14
CA LEU A 127 3.41 4.79 15.17
C LEU A 127 3.14 6.31 15.27
N PRO A 128 3.88 7.03 16.14
CA PRO A 128 3.64 8.46 16.36
C PRO A 128 3.87 9.29 15.11
N ASN A 129 4.75 8.83 14.21
CA ASN A 129 5.12 9.52 12.98
C ASN A 129 4.17 9.27 11.79
N ALA A 130 3.19 8.37 11.89
CA ALA A 130 2.13 8.24 10.88
C ALA A 130 1.27 9.50 10.83
N ARG A 131 1.16 10.16 9.67
CA ARG A 131 0.55 11.48 9.52
C ARG A 131 -0.79 11.50 8.81
N TYR A 132 -0.96 10.64 7.83
CA TYR A 132 -2.22 10.54 7.07
C TYR A 132 -2.49 9.11 6.66
N LEU A 133 -3.74 8.83 6.31
CA LEU A 133 -4.19 7.63 5.63
C LEU A 133 -4.74 8.03 4.26
N HIS A 134 -4.30 7.38 3.20
CA HIS A 134 -4.84 7.50 1.85
C HIS A 134 -5.34 6.14 1.37
N LEU A 135 -6.51 6.10 0.76
CA LEU A 135 -7.22 4.90 0.31
C LEU A 135 -7.61 5.07 -1.16
N PRO A 136 -6.66 4.94 -2.09
CA PRO A 136 -6.92 5.10 -3.52
C PRO A 136 -7.62 3.90 -4.14
N GLU A 137 -7.97 4.01 -5.41
CA GLU A 137 -8.43 2.99 -6.36
C GLU A 137 -9.78 2.32 -6.04
N ALA A 138 -10.45 2.64 -4.92
CA ALA A 138 -11.81 2.13 -4.69
C ALA A 138 -12.77 2.60 -5.79
N ALA A 139 -13.38 1.67 -6.51
CA ALA A 139 -14.19 1.95 -7.69
C ALA A 139 -15.59 1.28 -7.63
N PRO A 140 -16.48 1.73 -6.73
CA PRO A 140 -17.78 1.10 -6.51
C PRO A 140 -18.69 1.14 -7.75
N SER A 141 -18.43 2.05 -8.69
CA SER A 141 -19.21 2.14 -9.94
C SER A 141 -18.90 1.03 -10.95
N LEU A 142 -17.79 0.31 -10.80
CA LEU A 142 -17.41 -0.78 -11.70
C LEU A 142 -18.19 -2.08 -11.41
N VAL A 143 -18.74 -2.22 -10.20
CA VAL A 143 -19.54 -3.40 -9.81
C VAL A 143 -20.90 -2.93 -9.29
N GLU A 144 -21.95 -3.25 -10.03
CA GLU A 144 -23.31 -2.85 -9.66
C GLU A 144 -23.68 -3.32 -8.24
N GLY A 145 -24.22 -2.41 -7.43
CA GLY A 145 -24.65 -2.69 -6.06
C GLY A 145 -23.52 -2.77 -5.02
N SER A 146 -22.26 -2.61 -5.40
CA SER A 146 -21.12 -2.72 -4.48
C SER A 146 -20.90 -1.50 -3.58
N GLY A 147 -21.51 -0.37 -3.88
CA GLY A 147 -21.31 0.89 -3.16
C GLY A 147 -21.40 0.78 -1.63
N PRO A 148 -22.45 0.14 -1.07
CA PRO A 148 -22.56 -0.03 0.38
C PRO A 148 -21.42 -0.86 1.00
N GLN A 149 -20.96 -1.92 0.32
CA GLN A 149 -19.85 -2.76 0.77
C GLN A 149 -18.53 -1.97 0.76
N VAL A 150 -18.25 -1.28 -0.34
CA VAL A 150 -17.06 -0.42 -0.47
C VAL A 150 -17.05 0.66 0.59
N GLY A 151 -18.14 1.42 0.73
CA GLY A 151 -18.25 2.46 1.76
C GLY A 151 -18.07 1.93 3.17
N LYS A 152 -18.59 0.74 3.47
CA LYS A 152 -18.44 0.10 4.79
C LYS A 152 -16.99 -0.31 5.04
N MET A 153 -16.29 -0.87 4.06
CA MET A 153 -14.88 -1.24 4.21
C MET A 153 -14.00 -0.02 4.42
N LEU A 154 -14.16 1.03 3.61
CA LEU A 154 -13.43 2.29 3.78
C LEU A 154 -13.70 2.91 5.16
N SER A 155 -14.94 2.84 5.65
CA SER A 155 -15.30 3.32 7.00
C SER A 155 -14.59 2.53 8.11
N TYR A 156 -14.39 1.23 7.94
CA TYR A 156 -13.61 0.43 8.90
C TYR A 156 -12.14 0.87 8.91
N LEU A 157 -11.52 1.01 7.75
CA LEU A 157 -10.11 1.42 7.64
C LEU A 157 -9.86 2.80 8.27
N VAL A 158 -10.71 3.77 7.96
CA VAL A 158 -10.64 5.12 8.57
C VAL A 158 -10.85 5.05 10.09
N SER A 159 -11.82 4.28 10.56
CA SER A 159 -12.09 4.12 12.00
C SER A 159 -10.94 3.43 12.72
N ASP A 160 -10.33 2.41 12.10
CA ASP A 160 -9.18 1.69 12.67
C ASP A 160 -7.96 2.62 12.77
N PHE A 161 -7.71 3.45 11.75
CA PHE A 161 -6.65 4.46 11.78
C PHE A 161 -6.84 5.47 12.92
N ILE A 162 -8.03 6.07 13.01
CA ILE A 162 -8.35 7.08 14.05
C ILE A 162 -8.24 6.47 15.46
N LYS A 163 -8.81 5.28 15.67
CA LYS A 163 -8.77 4.61 16.98
C LYS A 163 -7.35 4.24 17.39
N ALA A 164 -6.54 3.75 16.47
CA ALA A 164 -5.14 3.43 16.73
C ALA A 164 -4.34 4.67 17.10
N LYS A 165 -4.55 5.80 16.39
CA LYS A 165 -3.92 7.10 16.70
C LYS A 165 -4.35 7.64 18.06
N SER A 166 -5.58 7.45 18.49
CA SER A 166 -6.10 7.98 19.75
C SER A 166 -5.61 7.25 21.00
N GLN A 167 -4.88 6.14 20.84
CA GLN A 167 -4.29 5.38 21.95
C GLN A 167 -2.93 5.95 22.40
N PHE A 168 -2.45 6.97 21.74
CA PHE A 168 -1.21 7.72 22.01
C PHE A 168 -1.52 9.24 22.01
#